data_cdb5ebb171ea616a360bb551be7773cc
#
_entry.id   cdb5ebb171ea616a360bb551be7773cc
#
_cell.length_a   1.000
_cell.length_b   1.000
_cell.length_c   1.000
_cell.angle_alpha   90.00
_cell.angle_beta   90.00
_cell.angle_gamma   90.00
#
_symmetry.space_group_name_H-M   'P 1'
#
loop_
_entity.id
_entity.type
_entity.pdbx_description
1 polymer ?
#
loop_
_entity_poly.entity_id
_entity_poly.type
_entity_poly.pdbx_seq_one_letter_code
_entity_poly.pdbx_strand_id
1 'polypeptide(L)'
;MALALNVFQTVTFVAPTSPVGIYTAPVGYTGVVLLAQAANVGSVTKKVSLSHVRTTAGIAVTTEIVKDLPIESSDTANLLVGKLVLESNDVLVISGTTGTDIKFLGSILETLK
;
A
#
# COMPACT_ATOMS: atom_id res chain seq x y z
N MET A 1 26.55 4.94 14.52
CA MET A 1 25.83 5.36 13.31
C MET A 1 24.56 6.09 13.71
N ALA A 2 24.32 7.24 13.14
CA ALA A 2 23.13 8.01 13.44
C ALA A 2 21.96 7.50 12.61
N LEU A 3 20.78 7.42 13.22
CA LEU A 3 19.55 7.09 12.51
C LEU A 3 19.01 8.34 11.82
N ALA A 4 18.53 8.19 10.60
CA ALA A 4 17.87 9.28 9.91
C ALA A 4 16.54 9.60 10.62
N LEU A 5 16.27 10.89 10.86
CA LEU A 5 15.02 11.31 11.49
C LEU A 5 13.84 11.14 10.55
N ASN A 6 14.04 11.45 9.28
CA ASN A 6 13.00 11.33 8.26
C ASN A 6 13.59 10.68 7.03
N VAL A 7 12.86 9.73 6.47
CA VAL A 7 13.26 9.03 5.25
C VAL A 7 12.06 9.01 4.31
N PHE A 8 12.27 9.48 3.08
CA PHE A 8 11.24 9.40 2.05
C PHE A 8 11.47 8.18 1.18
N GLN A 9 10.42 7.42 0.93
CA GLN A 9 10.50 6.21 0.12
C GLN A 9 9.40 6.19 -0.93
N THR A 10 9.73 5.63 -2.09
CA THR A 10 8.76 5.33 -3.13
C THR A 10 8.64 3.82 -3.22
N VAL A 11 7.41 3.32 -3.10
CA VAL A 11 7.11 1.90 -3.19
C VAL A 11 6.39 1.63 -4.50
N THR A 12 6.92 0.71 -5.30
CA THR A 12 6.31 0.30 -6.55
C THR A 12 6.07 -1.19 -6.52
N PHE A 13 4.95 -1.63 -7.09
CA PHE A 13 4.61 -3.04 -7.08
C PHE A 13 3.60 -3.36 -8.17
N VAL A 14 3.70 -4.57 -8.73
CA VAL A 14 2.68 -5.10 -9.64
C VAL A 14 1.76 -5.97 -8.81
N ALA A 15 0.47 -5.61 -8.76
CA ALA A 15 -0.47 -6.27 -7.88
C ALA A 15 -0.72 -7.71 -8.32
N PRO A 16 -0.46 -8.70 -7.45
CA PRO A 16 -0.76 -10.10 -7.75
C PRO A 16 -2.20 -10.44 -7.39
N THR A 17 -2.64 -11.64 -7.75
CA THR A 17 -3.98 -12.10 -7.41
C THR A 17 -4.13 -12.44 -5.93
N SER A 18 -3.06 -12.94 -5.32
CA SER A 18 -3.06 -13.22 -3.88
C SER A 18 -2.54 -12.03 -3.11
N PRO A 19 -3.13 -11.67 -1.97
CA PRO A 19 -2.66 -10.54 -1.19
C PRO A 19 -1.20 -10.68 -0.78
N VAL A 20 -0.44 -9.60 -0.92
CA VAL A 20 0.99 -9.57 -0.56
C VAL A 20 1.29 -8.27 0.17
N GLY A 21 2.13 -8.36 1.21
CA GLY A 21 2.62 -7.17 1.91
C GLY A 21 3.62 -6.43 1.05
N ILE A 22 3.39 -5.14 0.84
CA ILE A 22 4.26 -4.33 0.00
C ILE A 22 5.07 -3.31 0.79
N TYR A 23 4.68 -3.07 2.03
CA TYR A 23 5.41 -2.17 2.90
C TYR A 23 5.10 -2.51 4.35
N THR A 24 6.15 -2.56 5.18
CA THR A 24 6.02 -2.73 6.62
C THR A 24 6.73 -1.57 7.30
N ALA A 25 6.03 -0.88 8.19
CA ALA A 25 6.64 0.22 8.92
C ALA A 25 7.72 -0.34 9.87
N PRO A 26 8.96 0.16 9.79
CA PRO A 26 10.05 -0.38 10.60
C PRO A 26 9.84 -0.15 12.09
N VAL A 27 10.45 -1.02 12.89
CA VAL A 27 10.45 -0.86 14.35
C VAL A 27 11.16 0.44 14.70
N GLY A 28 10.54 1.24 15.57
CA GLY A 28 11.09 2.53 15.98
C GLY A 28 10.73 3.68 15.05
N TYR A 29 9.99 3.40 13.96
CA TYR A 29 9.56 4.42 13.02
C TYR A 29 8.05 4.44 12.89
N THR A 30 7.54 5.59 12.48
CA THR A 30 6.17 5.75 12.02
C THR A 30 6.23 5.98 10.52
N GLY A 31 5.45 5.24 9.74
CA GLY A 31 5.35 5.46 8.31
C GLY A 31 4.09 6.27 7.99
N VAL A 32 4.25 7.36 7.27
CA VAL A 32 3.11 8.16 6.82
C VAL A 32 2.97 7.98 5.31
N VAL A 33 1.86 7.39 4.89
CA VAL A 33 1.58 7.20 3.47
C VAL A 33 1.04 8.51 2.94
N LEU A 34 1.80 9.13 2.06
CA LEU A 34 1.45 10.44 1.47
C LEU A 34 0.66 10.28 0.19
N LEU A 35 0.89 9.18 -0.54
CA LEU A 35 0.26 8.90 -1.80
C LEU A 35 0.12 7.38 -1.95
N ALA A 36 -1.01 6.92 -2.44
CA ALA A 36 -1.20 5.53 -2.84
C ALA A 36 -2.11 5.53 -4.06
N GLN A 37 -1.56 5.09 -5.19
CA GLN A 37 -2.33 5.05 -6.43
C GLN A 37 -2.03 3.77 -7.19
N ALA A 38 -2.96 3.37 -8.04
CA ALA A 38 -2.79 2.22 -8.89
C ALA A 38 -3.26 2.57 -10.30
N ALA A 39 -2.50 2.13 -11.29
CA ALA A 39 -2.82 2.32 -12.69
C ALA A 39 -3.12 0.99 -13.33
N ASN A 40 -4.14 0.95 -14.19
CA ASN A 40 -4.43 -0.19 -15.03
C ASN A 40 -3.86 0.08 -16.41
N VAL A 41 -2.76 -0.58 -16.74
CA VAL A 41 -2.09 -0.39 -18.04
C VAL A 41 -2.53 -1.43 -19.05
N GLY A 42 -3.51 -2.24 -18.71
CA GLY A 42 -4.06 -3.27 -19.60
C GLY A 42 -5.17 -2.75 -20.48
N SER A 43 -5.81 -3.66 -21.19
CA SER A 43 -6.84 -3.33 -22.17
C SER A 43 -8.28 -3.57 -21.68
N VAL A 44 -8.44 -4.11 -20.47
CA VAL A 44 -9.76 -4.37 -19.88
C VAL A 44 -9.78 -3.87 -18.45
N THR A 45 -10.98 -3.66 -17.91
CA THR A 45 -11.14 -3.24 -16.51
C THR A 45 -10.59 -4.29 -15.57
N LYS A 46 -9.81 -3.86 -14.59
CA LYS A 46 -9.24 -4.71 -13.55
C LYS A 46 -9.59 -4.14 -12.18
N LYS A 47 -9.55 -4.98 -11.17
CA LYS A 47 -9.87 -4.57 -9.80
C LYS A 47 -8.64 -4.59 -8.94
N VAL A 48 -8.60 -3.72 -7.93
CA VAL A 48 -7.50 -3.65 -6.98
C VAL A 48 -8.06 -3.56 -5.56
N SER A 49 -7.35 -4.16 -4.62
CA SER A 49 -7.65 -4.07 -3.20
C SER A 49 -6.39 -3.65 -2.45
N LEU A 50 -6.54 -2.73 -1.51
CA LEU A 50 -5.44 -2.28 -0.65
C LEU A 50 -5.94 -2.35 0.79
N SER A 51 -5.16 -2.96 1.65
CA SER A 51 -5.54 -3.20 3.05
C SER A 51 -4.43 -2.80 3.99
N HIS A 52 -4.82 -2.47 5.21
CA HIS A 52 -3.93 -2.21 6.33
C HIS A 52 -4.04 -3.39 7.31
N VAL A 53 -2.90 -3.94 7.70
CA VAL A 53 -2.86 -5.04 8.67
C VAL A 53 -2.09 -4.60 9.90
N ARG A 54 -2.72 -4.71 11.06
CA ARG A 54 -2.08 -4.47 12.35
C ARG A 54 -2.21 -5.71 13.21
N THR A 55 -1.10 -6.10 13.83
CA THR A 55 -1.07 -7.24 14.73
C THR A 55 -0.89 -6.75 16.16
N THR A 56 -1.82 -7.08 17.03
CA THR A 56 -1.76 -6.73 18.45
C THR A 56 -1.93 -8.00 19.26
N ALA A 57 -0.96 -8.27 20.15
CA ALA A 57 -0.99 -9.46 21.00
C ALA A 57 -1.16 -10.77 20.20
N GLY A 58 -0.51 -10.84 19.04
CA GLY A 58 -0.56 -12.03 18.19
C GLY A 58 -1.79 -12.12 17.31
N ILE A 59 -2.70 -11.16 17.37
CA ILE A 59 -3.93 -11.17 16.59
C ILE A 59 -3.81 -10.12 15.48
N ALA A 60 -3.89 -10.58 14.22
CA ALA A 60 -3.84 -9.70 13.07
C ALA A 60 -5.24 -9.23 12.70
N VAL A 61 -5.38 -7.92 12.50
CA VAL A 61 -6.63 -7.33 12.03
C VAL A 61 -6.35 -6.67 10.68
N THR A 62 -7.10 -7.08 9.67
CA THR A 62 -7.02 -6.53 8.33
C THR A 62 -8.16 -5.54 8.12
N THR A 63 -7.81 -4.32 7.73
CA THR A 63 -8.81 -3.30 7.40
C THR A 63 -8.65 -2.93 5.94
N GLU A 64 -9.68 -3.20 5.14
CA GLU A 64 -9.67 -2.83 3.72
C GLU A 64 -9.76 -1.32 3.59
N ILE A 65 -8.80 -0.73 2.88
CA ILE A 65 -8.85 0.68 2.51
C ILE A 65 -9.72 0.82 1.26
N VAL A 66 -9.47 -0.03 0.27
CA VAL A 66 -10.36 -0.24 -0.87
C VAL A 66 -10.45 -1.74 -1.12
N LYS A 67 -11.61 -2.19 -1.54
CA LYS A 67 -11.81 -3.60 -1.86
C LYS A 67 -12.45 -3.72 -3.24
N ASP A 68 -11.78 -4.47 -4.13
CA ASP A 68 -12.27 -4.74 -5.47
C ASP A 68 -12.67 -3.45 -6.22
N LEU A 69 -11.84 -2.41 -6.07
CA LEU A 69 -12.06 -1.15 -6.75
C LEU A 69 -11.78 -1.35 -8.25
N PRO A 70 -12.78 -1.16 -9.12
CA PRO A 70 -12.53 -1.31 -10.55
C PRO A 70 -11.77 -0.10 -11.09
N ILE A 71 -10.75 -0.39 -11.90
CA ILE A 71 -9.99 0.63 -12.62
C ILE A 71 -10.12 0.31 -14.10
N GLU A 72 -10.66 1.25 -14.86
CA GLU A 72 -10.82 1.06 -16.29
C GLU A 72 -9.48 1.01 -17.00
N SER A 73 -9.48 0.44 -18.20
CA SER A 73 -8.28 0.39 -19.04
C SER A 73 -7.68 1.77 -19.20
N SER A 74 -6.35 1.85 -19.04
CA SER A 74 -5.57 3.09 -19.21
C SER A 74 -5.93 4.19 -18.20
N ASP A 75 -6.51 3.83 -17.06
CA ASP A 75 -6.88 4.78 -16.03
C ASP A 75 -6.06 4.57 -14.76
N THR A 76 -6.10 5.56 -13.89
CA THR A 76 -5.40 5.55 -12.59
C THR A 76 -6.38 5.94 -11.51
N ALA A 77 -6.31 5.26 -10.37
CA ALA A 77 -7.15 5.57 -9.22
C ALA A 77 -6.29 5.87 -8.00
N ASN A 78 -6.72 6.88 -7.23
CA ASN A 78 -6.16 7.10 -5.91
C ASN A 78 -6.82 6.12 -4.95
N LEU A 79 -6.00 5.33 -4.25
CA LEU A 79 -6.50 4.31 -3.34
C LEU A 79 -6.68 4.82 -1.92
N LEU A 80 -6.16 6.01 -1.64
CA LEU A 80 -6.17 6.57 -0.30
C LEU A 80 -6.61 8.02 -0.36
N VAL A 81 -7.59 8.36 0.46
CA VAL A 81 -8.03 9.75 0.62
C VAL A 81 -7.33 10.30 1.87
N GLY A 82 -6.52 11.34 1.68
CA GLY A 82 -5.72 11.90 2.77
C GLY A 82 -4.48 11.05 3.05
N LYS A 83 -3.99 11.14 4.27
CA LYS A 83 -2.77 10.45 4.70
C LYS A 83 -3.13 9.30 5.63
N LEU A 84 -2.30 8.25 5.59
CA LEU A 84 -2.46 7.10 6.48
C LEU A 84 -1.20 6.95 7.32
N VAL A 85 -1.37 6.87 8.62
CA VAL A 85 -0.26 6.66 9.55
C VAL A 85 -0.13 5.17 9.82
N LEU A 86 1.06 4.63 9.56
CA LEU A 86 1.41 3.25 9.87
C LEU A 86 2.30 3.25 11.09
N GLU A 87 1.86 2.59 12.15
CA GLU A 87 2.69 2.42 13.33
C GLU A 87 3.66 1.26 13.11
N SER A 88 4.66 1.16 13.97
CA SER A 88 5.68 0.12 13.81
C SER A 88 5.07 -1.25 13.58
N ASN A 89 5.55 -1.97 12.59
CA ASN A 89 5.11 -3.31 12.17
C ASN A 89 3.76 -3.36 11.46
N ASP A 90 3.08 -2.23 11.27
CA ASP A 90 1.88 -2.23 10.42
C ASP A 90 2.27 -2.52 8.98
N VAL A 91 1.41 -3.22 8.25
CA VAL A 91 1.69 -3.67 6.89
C VAL A 91 0.64 -3.15 5.93
N LEU A 92 1.07 -2.67 4.78
CA LEU A 92 0.19 -2.44 3.64
C LEU A 92 0.18 -3.69 2.77
N VAL A 93 -1.00 -4.13 2.38
CA VAL A 93 -1.19 -5.34 1.59
C VAL A 93 -1.98 -4.99 0.34
N ILE A 94 -1.53 -5.50 -0.80
CA ILE A 94 -2.19 -5.26 -2.08
C ILE A 94 -2.53 -6.57 -2.78
N SER A 95 -3.62 -6.54 -3.53
CA SER A 95 -3.98 -7.63 -4.44
C SER A 95 -4.77 -7.04 -5.61
N GLY A 96 -4.89 -7.80 -6.68
CA GLY A 96 -5.62 -7.35 -7.86
C GLY A 96 -6.19 -8.49 -8.65
N THR A 97 -6.81 -8.17 -9.78
CA THR A 97 -7.31 -9.15 -10.73
C THR A 97 -6.13 -9.82 -11.44
N THR A 98 -6.37 -11.01 -11.97
CA THR A 98 -5.37 -11.79 -12.70
C THR A 98 -4.61 -10.95 -13.74
N GLY A 99 -3.32 -11.13 -13.83
CA GLY A 99 -2.47 -10.47 -14.80
C GLY A 99 -1.44 -9.55 -14.14
N THR A 100 -0.77 -8.77 -14.97
CA THR A 100 0.28 -7.85 -14.53
C THR A 100 -0.09 -6.40 -14.82
N ASP A 101 -1.38 -6.12 -14.97
CA ASP A 101 -1.86 -4.85 -15.48
C ASP A 101 -2.02 -3.77 -14.41
N ILE A 102 -2.16 -4.16 -13.15
CA ILE A 102 -2.31 -3.20 -12.05
C ILE A 102 -0.95 -2.89 -11.46
N LYS A 103 -0.54 -1.64 -11.60
CA LYS A 103 0.75 -1.16 -11.10
C LYS A 103 0.53 -0.15 -10.00
N PHE A 104 1.10 -0.42 -8.85
CA PHE A 104 0.96 0.40 -7.65
C PHE A 104 2.15 1.34 -7.50
N LEU A 105 1.87 2.56 -7.09
CA LEU A 105 2.88 3.54 -6.72
C LEU A 105 2.47 4.21 -5.41
N GLY A 106 3.35 4.20 -4.44
CA GLY A 106 3.11 4.86 -3.16
C GLY A 106 4.31 5.69 -2.74
N SER A 107 4.03 6.77 -2.02
CA SER A 107 5.07 7.60 -1.40
C SER A 107 4.89 7.55 0.10
N ILE A 108 5.96 7.25 0.82
CA ILE A 108 5.90 7.06 2.27
C ILE A 108 7.01 7.86 2.92
N LEU A 109 6.64 8.60 3.97
CA LEU A 109 7.60 9.28 4.82
C LEU A 109 7.75 8.45 6.10
N GLU A 110 8.97 8.00 6.37
CA GLU A 110 9.28 7.36 7.64
C GLU A 110 9.88 8.38 8.57
N THR A 111 9.31 8.51 9.75
CA THR A 111 9.83 9.42 10.77
C THR A 111 10.14 8.65 12.03
N LEU A 112 11.22 9.03 12.69
CA LEU A 112 11.66 8.39 13.92
C LEU A 112 10.62 8.64 15.02
N LYS A 113 10.29 7.54 15.68
CA LYS A 113 9.24 7.58 16.69
C LYS A 113 9.78 8.04 18.04
#